data_e15a0e7d8031362459059db93b0efcd8
#
_entry.id   e15a0e7d8031362459059db93b0efcd8
#
_cell.length_a   1.000
_cell.length_b   1.000
_cell.length_c   1.000
_cell.angle_alpha   90.00
_cell.angle_beta   90.00
_cell.angle_gamma   90.00
#
_symmetry.space_group_name_H-M   'P 1'
#
loop_
_entity.id
_entity.type
_entity.pdbx_description
1 polymer ?
#
loop_
_entity_poly.entity_id
_entity_poly.type
_entity_poly.pdbx_seq_one_letter_code
_entity_poly.pdbx_strand_id
1 'polypeptide(L)'
;LGGKKYRTHQHKEYLSVEDTIPDVQEAINAEQISESQYNSEAVDIEKLKTHLPVVKIETSEEIPGVPYYEEGYSHRKYTTTSEGESELAATMQIIDNLDTYNTVNDKPAVSTSIRIRVRGNTSRWFDKKSYAVTTVDGDGTEQDRRIMGMEAAHDWVLHGPFLDKTLMRNYMAMNFSGELMDFAPDVRFCEVILNGAYQGVYVMMETISRGKGRVDIARPNLTKNVTGYIVEIDNATSLPVSALNNFTKYVSV
;
A
#
# COMPACT_ATOMS: atom_id res chain seq x y z
N LEU A 1 -31.72 -15.73 4.13
CA LEU A 1 -30.94 -14.71 4.83
C LEU A 1 -29.62 -15.38 5.25
N GLY A 2 -28.64 -15.41 4.36
CA GLY A 2 -27.31 -15.94 4.63
C GLY A 2 -26.59 -14.98 5.56
N GLY A 3 -26.23 -15.46 6.76
CA GLY A 3 -25.46 -14.71 7.73
C GLY A 3 -24.10 -14.35 7.11
N LYS A 4 -23.85 -13.07 6.95
CA LYS A 4 -22.53 -12.53 6.55
C LYS A 4 -21.52 -13.01 7.60
N LYS A 5 -20.52 -13.78 7.18
CA LYS A 5 -19.33 -13.99 7.98
C LYS A 5 -18.55 -12.69 7.92
N TYR A 6 -18.69 -11.85 8.92
CA TYR A 6 -17.74 -10.76 9.13
C TYR A 6 -16.34 -11.39 9.20
N ARG A 7 -15.42 -10.87 8.40
CA ARG A 7 -14.00 -11.15 8.65
C ARG A 7 -13.71 -10.62 10.04
N THR A 8 -13.58 -11.52 10.99
CA THR A 8 -12.95 -11.14 12.24
C THR A 8 -11.53 -10.75 11.85
N HIS A 9 -11.26 -9.44 11.84
CA HIS A 9 -9.89 -8.98 11.85
C HIS A 9 -9.26 -9.70 13.05
N GLN A 10 -8.33 -10.62 12.79
CA GLN A 10 -7.46 -11.09 13.85
C GLN A 10 -6.64 -9.87 14.22
N HIS A 11 -7.15 -9.10 15.18
CA HIS A 11 -6.33 -8.11 15.83
C HIS A 11 -5.13 -8.91 16.36
N LYS A 12 -3.96 -8.62 15.82
CA LYS A 12 -2.73 -8.89 16.55
C LYS A 12 -3.03 -8.40 17.96
N GLU A 13 -2.94 -9.24 18.97
CA GLU A 13 -2.81 -8.73 20.31
C GLU A 13 -1.52 -7.93 20.29
N TYR A 14 -1.67 -6.62 20.17
CA TYR A 14 -0.53 -5.73 20.30
C TYR A 14 0.03 -5.95 21.69
N LEU A 15 1.34 -6.04 21.78
CA LEU A 15 2.05 -5.95 23.06
C LEU A 15 1.34 -4.88 23.89
N SER A 16 0.99 -5.21 25.11
CA SER A 16 0.14 -4.34 25.91
C SER A 16 0.74 -2.93 25.95
N VAL A 17 -0.10 -1.92 26.05
CA VAL A 17 0.36 -0.54 26.19
C VAL A 17 1.36 -0.41 27.36
N GLU A 18 1.27 -1.28 28.35
CA GLU A 18 2.17 -1.36 29.49
C GLU A 18 3.60 -1.77 29.10
N ASP A 19 3.78 -2.58 28.04
CA ASP A 19 5.10 -2.98 27.55
C ASP A 19 5.77 -1.89 26.68
N THR A 20 4.99 -0.94 26.15
CA THR A 20 5.49 0.16 25.31
C THR A 20 5.63 1.48 26.07
N ILE A 21 4.86 1.70 27.12
CA ILE A 21 4.88 2.92 27.95
C ILE A 21 6.25 3.23 28.56
N PRO A 22 7.03 2.28 29.09
CA PRO A 22 8.34 2.59 29.63
C PRO A 22 9.27 3.24 28.60
N ASP A 23 9.31 2.72 27.39
CA ASP A 23 10.16 3.27 26.32
C ASP A 23 9.68 4.65 25.87
N VAL A 24 8.36 4.86 25.80
CA VAL A 24 7.76 6.17 25.48
C VAL A 24 7.95 7.15 26.62
N GLN A 25 7.77 6.70 27.86
CA GLN A 25 7.93 7.55 29.05
C GLN A 25 9.41 7.87 29.30
N GLU A 26 10.31 6.94 29.02
CA GLU A 26 11.76 7.15 29.05
C GLU A 26 12.17 8.15 27.96
N ALA A 27 11.61 8.06 26.75
CA ALA A 27 11.80 9.02 25.68
C ALA A 27 11.21 10.41 26.01
N ILE A 28 10.06 10.47 26.69
CA ILE A 28 9.46 11.71 27.17
C ILE A 28 10.27 12.31 28.34
N ASN A 29 10.78 11.47 29.22
CA ASN A 29 11.58 11.88 30.39
C ASN A 29 13.05 12.13 30.04
N ALA A 30 13.55 11.51 28.97
CA ALA A 30 14.90 11.72 28.43
C ALA A 30 14.96 13.02 27.64
N GLU A 31 14.64 14.10 28.30
CA GLU A 31 14.89 15.49 27.90
C GLU A 31 14.59 15.89 26.46
N GLN A 32 13.66 16.85 26.32
CA GLN A 32 13.72 17.93 25.34
C GLN A 32 14.49 17.56 24.07
N ILE A 33 13.93 16.66 23.31
CA ILE A 33 14.37 16.47 21.93
C ILE A 33 14.15 17.83 21.26
N SER A 34 15.22 18.60 21.09
CA SER A 34 15.14 19.87 20.38
C SER A 34 14.69 19.62 18.95
N GLU A 35 13.86 20.48 18.38
CA GLU A 35 13.43 20.39 16.98
C GLU A 35 14.60 20.18 16.00
N SER A 36 15.80 20.63 16.35
CA SER A 36 17.02 20.43 15.56
C SER A 36 17.54 18.99 15.55
N GLN A 37 17.21 18.16 16.53
CA GLN A 37 17.61 16.74 16.55
C GLN A 37 16.67 15.87 15.70
N TYR A 38 15.43 16.29 15.46
CA TYR A 38 14.50 15.55 14.59
C TYR A 38 14.87 15.60 13.11
N ASN A 39 15.71 16.53 12.68
CA ASN A 39 15.94 16.84 11.28
C ASN A 39 17.32 16.40 10.74
N SER A 40 18.20 15.81 11.53
CA SER A 40 19.61 15.68 11.12
C SER A 40 20.21 14.28 11.15
N GLU A 41 19.58 13.28 11.77
CA GLU A 41 20.17 11.93 11.78
C GLU A 41 19.31 10.94 11.00
N ALA A 42 19.93 10.28 10.03
CA ALA A 42 19.34 9.14 9.37
C ALA A 42 19.03 8.06 10.43
N VAL A 43 17.84 7.51 10.40
CA VAL A 43 17.45 6.41 11.29
C VAL A 43 18.45 5.26 11.11
N ASP A 44 19.10 4.87 12.19
CA ASP A 44 19.95 3.68 12.21
C ASP A 44 19.03 2.44 12.16
N ILE A 45 18.84 1.92 10.95
CA ILE A 45 17.92 0.80 10.72
C ILE A 45 18.34 -0.47 11.48
N GLU A 46 19.63 -0.64 11.81
CA GLU A 46 20.10 -1.78 12.58
C GLU A 46 19.61 -1.76 14.04
N LYS A 47 19.25 -0.57 14.52
CA LYS A 47 18.65 -0.40 15.85
C LYS A 47 17.11 -0.33 15.80
N LEU A 48 16.52 -0.38 14.61
CA LEU A 48 15.07 -0.35 14.48
C LEU A 48 14.44 -1.56 15.18
N LYS A 49 13.61 -1.27 16.17
CA LYS A 49 12.82 -2.25 16.91
C LYS A 49 11.39 -1.74 16.99
N THR A 50 10.47 -2.42 16.34
CA THR A 50 9.09 -1.98 16.20
C THR A 50 8.11 -3.14 16.36
N HIS A 51 6.91 -2.84 16.84
CA HIS A 51 5.80 -3.82 16.86
C HIS A 51 5.07 -3.89 15.50
N LEU A 52 5.35 -2.95 14.58
CA LEU A 52 4.79 -2.97 13.24
C LEU A 52 5.56 -3.94 12.34
N PRO A 53 4.92 -4.57 11.35
CA PRO A 53 5.63 -5.29 10.30
C PRO A 53 6.65 -4.39 9.61
N VAL A 54 7.81 -4.95 9.24
CA VAL A 54 8.86 -4.24 8.49
C VAL A 54 8.85 -4.74 7.05
N VAL A 55 8.67 -3.83 6.10
CA VAL A 55 8.70 -4.08 4.66
C VAL A 55 10.04 -3.58 4.12
N LYS A 56 10.86 -4.48 3.62
CA LYS A 56 12.14 -4.17 2.96
C LYS A 56 11.96 -4.33 1.46
N ILE A 57 12.32 -3.31 0.70
CA ILE A 57 12.26 -3.31 -0.77
C ILE A 57 13.64 -2.96 -1.30
N GLU A 58 14.13 -3.80 -2.21
CA GLU A 58 15.40 -3.58 -2.90
C GLU A 58 15.15 -3.43 -4.41
N THR A 59 15.66 -2.36 -4.97
CA THR A 59 15.50 -1.99 -6.38
C THR A 59 16.86 -1.75 -7.03
N SER A 60 16.96 -1.99 -8.33
CA SER A 60 18.19 -1.77 -9.12
C SER A 60 18.36 -0.33 -9.61
N GLU A 61 17.27 0.43 -9.67
CA GLU A 61 17.21 1.82 -10.11
C GLU A 61 16.06 2.57 -9.44
N GLU A 62 15.84 3.83 -9.78
CA GLU A 62 14.74 4.62 -9.25
C GLU A 62 13.37 4.07 -9.66
N ILE A 63 12.43 4.04 -8.73
CA ILE A 63 11.07 3.55 -8.98
C ILE A 63 10.36 4.49 -9.95
N PRO A 64 9.89 4.01 -11.11
CA PRO A 64 9.26 4.82 -12.14
C PRO A 64 7.88 5.35 -11.71
N GLY A 65 7.37 6.31 -12.47
CA GLY A 65 6.05 6.90 -12.27
C GLY A 65 6.08 8.24 -11.54
N VAL A 66 7.26 8.85 -11.34
CA VAL A 66 7.38 10.22 -10.82
C VAL A 66 6.98 11.19 -11.93
N PRO A 67 6.10 12.17 -11.68
CA PRO A 67 5.67 13.11 -12.69
C PRO A 67 6.73 14.17 -12.98
N TYR A 68 6.81 14.61 -14.25
CA TYR A 68 7.61 15.73 -14.69
C TYR A 68 6.96 16.46 -15.85
N TYR A 69 7.40 17.68 -16.11
CA TYR A 69 7.02 18.44 -17.30
C TYR A 69 8.26 18.60 -18.19
N GLU A 70 8.10 18.31 -19.45
CA GLU A 70 9.11 18.57 -20.46
C GLU A 70 8.94 20.01 -21.01
N GLU A 71 10.05 20.70 -21.24
CA GLU A 71 10.02 22.06 -21.76
C GLU A 71 9.27 22.11 -23.09
N GLY A 72 8.32 23.07 -23.22
CA GLY A 72 7.47 23.21 -24.40
C GLY A 72 6.24 22.31 -24.45
N TYR A 73 6.03 21.45 -23.47
CA TYR A 73 4.85 20.56 -23.37
C TYR A 73 3.95 20.91 -22.18
N SER A 74 2.64 21.00 -22.44
CA SER A 74 1.64 21.25 -21.40
C SER A 74 1.18 20.00 -20.68
N HIS A 75 1.54 18.81 -21.18
CA HIS A 75 1.11 17.53 -20.63
C HIS A 75 2.15 16.97 -19.67
N ARG A 76 1.64 16.45 -18.54
CA ARG A 76 2.44 15.75 -17.56
C ARG A 76 2.92 14.41 -18.13
N LYS A 77 4.22 14.15 -18.01
CA LYS A 77 4.85 12.87 -18.28
C LYS A 77 5.24 12.19 -16.97
N TYR A 78 5.59 10.93 -17.05
CA TYR A 78 6.04 10.13 -15.91
C TYR A 78 7.37 9.46 -16.23
N THR A 79 8.24 9.36 -15.24
CA THR A 79 9.50 8.63 -15.38
C THR A 79 9.23 7.15 -15.68
N THR A 80 10.12 6.56 -16.44
CA THR A 80 10.17 5.12 -16.76
C THR A 80 11.47 4.54 -16.26
N THR A 81 11.61 3.22 -16.28
CA THR A 81 12.88 2.54 -16.07
C THR A 81 13.88 2.89 -17.17
N SER A 82 15.13 2.53 -16.98
CA SER A 82 16.18 2.67 -18.02
C SER A 82 15.83 1.94 -19.33
N GLU A 83 14.97 0.92 -19.27
CA GLU A 83 14.46 0.16 -20.42
C GLU A 83 13.16 0.74 -21.00
N GLY A 84 12.63 1.83 -20.42
CA GLY A 84 11.39 2.48 -20.85
C GLY A 84 10.11 1.90 -20.25
N GLU A 85 10.21 0.98 -19.30
CA GLU A 85 9.07 0.34 -18.66
C GLU A 85 8.41 1.25 -17.61
N SER A 86 7.11 1.09 -17.41
CA SER A 86 6.33 1.86 -16.43
C SER A 86 6.36 1.27 -15.02
N GLU A 87 6.87 0.06 -14.85
CA GLU A 87 7.03 -0.67 -13.60
C GLU A 87 8.44 -1.23 -13.51
N LEU A 88 8.99 -1.29 -12.31
CA LEU A 88 10.33 -1.78 -12.02
C LEU A 88 10.25 -3.15 -11.35
N ALA A 89 11.02 -4.11 -11.83
CA ALA A 89 11.24 -5.37 -11.14
C ALA A 89 12.08 -5.14 -9.88
N ALA A 90 11.63 -5.68 -8.76
CA ALA A 90 12.27 -5.50 -7.46
C ALA A 90 12.06 -6.73 -6.58
N THR A 91 12.66 -6.73 -5.40
CA THR A 91 12.41 -7.73 -4.36
C THR A 91 11.77 -7.10 -3.14
N MET A 92 10.88 -7.84 -2.49
CA MET A 92 10.23 -7.42 -1.26
C MET A 92 10.34 -8.52 -0.20
N GLN A 93 10.73 -8.11 0.98
CA GLN A 93 10.71 -8.95 2.18
C GLN A 93 9.80 -8.30 3.22
N ILE A 94 9.02 -9.10 3.91
CA ILE A 94 8.15 -8.65 5.00
C ILE A 94 8.50 -9.44 6.24
N ILE A 95 8.94 -8.75 7.28
CA ILE A 95 9.16 -9.27 8.61
C ILE A 95 7.92 -8.96 9.41
N ASP A 96 7.26 -9.98 9.95
CA ASP A 96 6.00 -9.85 10.67
C ASP A 96 5.92 -10.90 11.79
N ASN A 97 6.65 -10.65 12.86
CA ASN A 97 6.60 -11.46 14.07
C ASN A 97 5.30 -11.15 14.82
N LEU A 98 4.56 -12.18 15.19
CA LEU A 98 3.25 -12.01 15.83
C LEU A 98 3.36 -11.74 17.33
N ASP A 99 4.38 -12.28 17.98
CA ASP A 99 4.51 -12.35 19.43
C ASP A 99 5.64 -11.49 19.99
N THR A 100 6.45 -10.88 19.13
CA THR A 100 7.61 -10.08 19.53
C THR A 100 7.76 -8.84 18.66
N TYR A 101 8.71 -7.99 19.02
CA TYR A 101 9.14 -6.89 18.14
C TYR A 101 9.74 -7.44 16.85
N ASN A 102 9.67 -6.62 15.80
CA ASN A 102 10.33 -6.82 14.53
C ASN A 102 11.61 -6.02 14.47
N THR A 103 12.67 -6.62 13.95
CA THR A 103 13.95 -5.97 13.63
C THR A 103 14.30 -6.25 12.16
N VAL A 104 15.20 -5.48 11.59
CA VAL A 104 15.60 -5.64 10.18
C VAL A 104 16.35 -6.96 9.91
N ASN A 105 16.87 -7.59 10.97
CA ASN A 105 17.67 -8.81 10.91
C ASN A 105 16.85 -10.08 11.16
N ASP A 106 15.55 -9.93 11.47
CA ASP A 106 14.69 -11.08 11.68
C ASP A 106 14.40 -11.79 10.35
N LYS A 107 14.07 -13.07 10.47
CA LYS A 107 13.68 -13.88 9.31
C LYS A 107 12.39 -13.35 8.72
N PRO A 108 12.35 -13.02 7.41
CA PRO A 108 11.12 -12.57 6.78
C PRO A 108 10.06 -13.67 6.75
N ALA A 109 8.83 -13.30 7.08
CA ALA A 109 7.64 -14.13 6.92
C ALA A 109 7.25 -14.29 5.43
N VAL A 110 7.53 -13.26 4.62
CA VAL A 110 7.34 -13.27 3.17
C VAL A 110 8.60 -12.77 2.49
N SER A 111 9.03 -13.47 1.45
CA SER A 111 10.08 -13.03 0.52
C SER A 111 9.60 -13.33 -0.90
N THR A 112 9.53 -12.30 -1.75
CA THR A 112 8.94 -12.43 -3.08
C THR A 112 9.52 -11.41 -4.05
N SER A 113 9.50 -11.74 -5.33
CA SER A 113 9.70 -10.77 -6.40
C SER A 113 8.44 -9.91 -6.56
N ILE A 114 8.63 -8.67 -6.97
CA ILE A 114 7.54 -7.72 -7.20
C ILE A 114 7.79 -6.89 -8.46
N ARG A 115 6.72 -6.33 -9.02
CA ARG A 115 6.77 -5.14 -9.86
C ARG A 115 6.29 -3.96 -9.02
N ILE A 116 6.98 -2.83 -9.12
CA ILE A 116 6.68 -1.65 -8.32
C ILE A 116 6.70 -0.38 -9.18
N ARG A 117 5.80 0.54 -8.87
CA ARG A 117 5.77 1.89 -9.46
C ARG A 117 5.20 2.90 -8.49
N VAL A 118 5.55 4.16 -8.66
CA VAL A 118 4.91 5.27 -7.97
C VAL A 118 3.46 5.40 -8.46
N ARG A 119 2.51 5.52 -7.52
CA ARG A 119 1.07 5.62 -7.83
C ARG A 119 0.44 6.90 -7.28
N GLY A 120 -0.75 7.18 -7.78
CA GLY A 120 -1.56 8.34 -7.40
C GLY A 120 -1.68 9.34 -8.52
N ASN A 121 -2.31 10.46 -8.25
CA ASN A 121 -2.38 11.62 -9.16
C ASN A 121 -1.51 12.75 -8.58
N THR A 122 -2.07 13.60 -7.72
CA THR A 122 -1.33 14.67 -7.04
C THR A 122 -0.29 14.13 -6.05
N SER A 123 -0.58 13.00 -5.39
CA SER A 123 0.34 12.39 -4.42
C SER A 123 1.68 11.92 -4.99
N ARG A 124 1.79 11.79 -6.31
CA ARG A 124 3.07 11.48 -6.97
C ARG A 124 4.11 12.61 -6.87
N TRP A 125 3.66 13.84 -6.59
CA TRP A 125 4.53 15.00 -6.40
C TRP A 125 5.10 15.08 -4.98
N PHE A 126 4.51 14.40 -4.01
CA PHE A 126 4.96 14.46 -2.62
C PHE A 126 6.28 13.70 -2.43
N ASP A 127 7.09 14.13 -1.47
CA ASP A 127 8.36 13.47 -1.14
C ASP A 127 8.12 12.03 -0.66
N LYS A 128 7.15 11.82 0.23
CA LYS A 128 6.71 10.48 0.63
C LYS A 128 5.77 9.91 -0.42
N LYS A 129 6.32 9.06 -1.29
CA LYS A 129 5.58 8.44 -2.39
C LYS A 129 4.64 7.34 -1.89
N SER A 130 3.57 7.11 -2.63
CA SER A 130 2.78 5.87 -2.53
C SER A 130 3.12 4.98 -3.72
N TYR A 131 3.10 3.66 -3.50
CA TYR A 131 3.49 2.69 -4.51
C TYR A 131 2.36 1.72 -4.83
N ALA A 132 2.25 1.33 -6.10
CA ALA A 132 1.56 0.12 -6.51
C ALA A 132 2.58 -1.02 -6.52
N VAL A 133 2.23 -2.13 -5.94
CA VAL A 133 3.08 -3.31 -5.80
C VAL A 133 2.31 -4.52 -6.32
N THR A 134 2.88 -5.22 -7.28
CA THR A 134 2.34 -6.49 -7.79
C THR A 134 3.32 -7.61 -7.45
N THR A 135 2.87 -8.60 -6.69
CA THR A 135 3.70 -9.79 -6.39
C THR A 135 3.75 -10.71 -7.58
N VAL A 136 4.97 -11.16 -7.93
CA VAL A 136 5.22 -12.02 -9.08
C VAL A 136 6.08 -13.22 -8.68
N ASP A 137 6.07 -14.24 -9.51
CA ASP A 137 7.00 -15.37 -9.41
C ASP A 137 8.33 -15.09 -10.13
N GLY A 138 9.17 -16.12 -10.25
CA GLY A 138 10.48 -16.02 -10.91
C GLY A 138 10.42 -15.69 -12.40
N ASP A 139 9.28 -15.93 -13.05
CA ASP A 139 9.06 -15.64 -14.47
C ASP A 139 8.38 -14.28 -14.70
N GLY A 140 8.10 -13.55 -13.61
CA GLY A 140 7.38 -12.28 -13.67
C GLY A 140 5.86 -12.40 -13.80
N THR A 141 5.32 -13.62 -13.71
CA THR A 141 3.88 -13.89 -13.71
C THR A 141 3.27 -13.49 -12.36
N GLU A 142 2.10 -12.87 -12.35
CA GLU A 142 1.38 -12.47 -11.16
C GLU A 142 1.12 -13.67 -10.24
N GLN A 143 1.48 -13.50 -8.98
CA GLN A 143 1.36 -14.55 -7.98
C GLN A 143 0.66 -14.06 -6.72
N ASP A 144 -0.48 -14.66 -6.42
CA ASP A 144 -1.20 -14.35 -5.19
C ASP A 144 -0.37 -14.70 -3.95
N ARG A 145 -0.18 -13.72 -3.08
CA ARG A 145 0.51 -13.86 -1.79
C ARG A 145 -0.37 -13.34 -0.66
N ARG A 146 -0.35 -14.04 0.45
CA ARG A 146 -0.93 -13.55 1.69
C ARG A 146 0.09 -12.63 2.36
N ILE A 147 -0.29 -11.39 2.62
CA ILE A 147 0.59 -10.37 3.21
C ILE A 147 -0.02 -9.89 4.53
N MET A 148 0.75 -9.90 5.61
CA MET A 148 0.35 -9.38 6.94
C MET A 148 -1.04 -9.89 7.39
N GLY A 149 -1.33 -11.16 7.16
CA GLY A 149 -2.62 -11.77 7.50
C GLY A 149 -3.80 -11.41 6.61
N MET A 150 -3.63 -10.48 5.65
CA MET A 150 -4.64 -10.14 4.64
C MET A 150 -4.81 -11.27 3.63
N GLU A 151 -5.96 -11.31 2.92
CA GLU A 151 -6.23 -12.36 1.95
C GLU A 151 -5.27 -12.33 0.76
N ALA A 152 -4.98 -13.55 0.23
CA ALA A 152 -4.05 -13.70 -0.87
C ALA A 152 -4.52 -12.97 -2.13
N ALA A 153 -3.64 -12.17 -2.67
CA ALA A 153 -3.77 -11.47 -3.95
C ALA A 153 -2.38 -11.09 -4.47
N HIS A 154 -2.31 -10.62 -5.71
CA HIS A 154 -1.06 -10.15 -6.30
C HIS A 154 -0.92 -8.62 -6.28
N ASP A 155 -2.02 -7.87 -6.28
CA ASP A 155 -2.01 -6.42 -6.30
C ASP A 155 -2.19 -5.80 -4.91
N TRP A 156 -1.28 -4.88 -4.57
CA TRP A 156 -1.20 -4.20 -3.29
C TRP A 156 -0.92 -2.72 -3.47
N VAL A 157 -1.29 -1.94 -2.46
CA VAL A 157 -0.94 -0.53 -2.36
C VAL A 157 -0.10 -0.31 -1.11
N LEU A 158 1.07 0.28 -1.28
CA LEU A 158 1.86 0.79 -0.18
C LEU A 158 1.64 2.29 -0.10
N HIS A 159 0.71 2.72 0.75
CA HIS A 159 0.28 4.10 0.87
C HIS A 159 1.20 4.89 1.81
N GLY A 160 1.81 5.94 1.27
CA GLY A 160 2.61 6.91 2.04
C GLY A 160 1.74 8.12 2.43
N PRO A 161 1.29 8.22 3.69
CA PRO A 161 0.35 9.27 4.12
C PRO A 161 1.06 10.61 4.37
N PHE A 162 1.50 11.29 3.31
CA PHE A 162 2.30 12.52 3.38
C PHE A 162 1.53 13.69 4.00
N LEU A 163 0.30 13.94 3.54
CA LEU A 163 -0.52 15.06 4.01
C LEU A 163 -1.21 14.79 5.36
N ASP A 164 -1.39 13.53 5.69
CA ASP A 164 -2.00 13.11 6.95
C ASP A 164 -0.93 12.97 8.04
N LYS A 165 -0.72 14.02 8.80
CA LYS A 165 0.27 14.02 9.91
C LYS A 165 -0.10 13.09 11.06
N THR A 166 -1.36 12.64 11.13
CA THR A 166 -1.78 11.61 12.09
C THR A 166 -1.45 10.19 11.63
N LEU A 167 -1.17 9.99 10.34
CA LEU A 167 -0.97 8.72 9.63
C LEU A 167 -2.19 7.77 9.68
N MET A 168 -3.27 8.15 10.34
CA MET A 168 -4.39 7.27 10.73
C MET A 168 -5.62 7.35 9.83
N ARG A 169 -5.80 8.42 9.06
CA ARG A 169 -7.08 8.68 8.37
C ARG A 169 -7.48 7.56 7.44
N ASN A 170 -6.57 7.11 6.55
CA ASN A 170 -6.87 6.02 5.65
C ASN A 170 -7.10 4.71 6.39
N TYR A 171 -6.28 4.43 7.42
CA TYR A 171 -6.43 3.25 8.25
C TYR A 171 -7.81 3.21 8.93
N MET A 172 -8.20 4.29 9.58
CA MET A 172 -9.49 4.41 10.26
C MET A 172 -10.66 4.34 9.29
N ALA A 173 -10.58 5.09 8.16
CA ALA A 173 -11.65 5.11 7.18
C ALA A 173 -11.92 3.72 6.58
N MET A 174 -10.88 2.97 6.22
CA MET A 174 -11.05 1.63 5.65
C MET A 174 -11.58 0.64 6.67
N ASN A 175 -11.05 0.62 7.90
CA ASN A 175 -11.57 -0.26 8.95
C ASN A 175 -13.02 0.06 9.30
N PHE A 176 -13.35 1.36 9.46
CA PHE A 176 -14.73 1.78 9.74
C PHE A 176 -15.68 1.44 8.58
N SER A 177 -15.24 1.62 7.34
CA SER A 177 -16.02 1.24 6.17
C SER A 177 -16.27 -0.27 6.12
N GLY A 178 -15.32 -1.09 6.57
CA GLY A 178 -15.45 -2.55 6.65
C GLY A 178 -16.56 -3.01 7.60
N GLU A 179 -16.88 -2.22 8.62
CA GLU A 179 -18.02 -2.50 9.53
C GLU A 179 -19.38 -2.18 8.89
N LEU A 180 -19.42 -1.28 7.92
CA LEU A 180 -20.67 -0.75 7.33
C LEU A 180 -20.97 -1.31 5.93
N MET A 181 -19.93 -1.69 5.18
CA MET A 181 -20.03 -2.08 3.78
C MET A 181 -19.78 -3.59 3.60
N ASP A 182 -20.28 -4.14 2.50
CA ASP A 182 -20.04 -5.54 2.14
C ASP A 182 -18.58 -5.84 1.86
N PHE A 183 -17.84 -4.85 1.39
CA PHE A 183 -16.40 -4.89 1.15
C PHE A 183 -15.77 -3.52 1.43
N ALA A 184 -14.67 -3.53 2.13
CA ALA A 184 -13.69 -2.44 2.17
C ALA A 184 -12.30 -3.07 2.13
N PRO A 185 -11.29 -2.40 1.55
CA PRO A 185 -9.92 -2.90 1.57
C PRO A 185 -9.41 -3.11 2.99
N ASP A 186 -8.84 -4.27 3.26
CA ASP A 186 -8.06 -4.48 4.47
C ASP A 186 -6.79 -3.64 4.42
N VAL A 187 -6.38 -3.14 5.57
CA VAL A 187 -5.23 -2.25 5.71
C VAL A 187 -4.39 -2.61 6.93
N ARG A 188 -3.08 -2.46 6.83
CA ARG A 188 -2.13 -2.71 7.92
C ARG A 188 -1.06 -1.64 7.92
N PHE A 189 -0.73 -1.10 9.10
CA PHE A 189 0.47 -0.29 9.25
C PHE A 189 1.72 -1.13 9.08
N CYS A 190 2.77 -0.53 8.53
CA CYS A 190 4.09 -1.12 8.42
C CYS A 190 5.17 -0.05 8.39
N GLU A 191 6.37 -0.42 8.79
CA GLU A 191 7.59 0.36 8.57
C GLU A 191 8.17 0.00 7.22
N VAL A 192 8.67 0.98 6.47
CA VAL A 192 9.23 0.73 5.14
C VAL A 192 10.70 1.09 5.11
N ILE A 193 11.50 0.18 4.56
CA ILE A 193 12.91 0.37 4.23
C ILE A 193 13.07 0.15 2.74
N LEU A 194 13.57 1.15 2.04
CA LEU A 194 13.81 1.11 0.60
C LEU A 194 15.31 1.28 0.35
N ASN A 195 15.94 0.28 -0.26
CA ASN A 195 17.39 0.27 -0.53
C ASN A 195 18.23 0.63 0.71
N GLY A 196 17.89 0.04 1.85
CA GLY A 196 18.57 0.30 3.12
C GLY A 196 18.22 1.64 3.77
N ALA A 197 17.41 2.49 3.16
CA ALA A 197 16.98 3.77 3.74
C ALA A 197 15.58 3.67 4.35
N TYR A 198 15.44 4.12 5.60
CA TYR A 198 14.16 4.15 6.30
C TYR A 198 13.23 5.21 5.71
N GLN A 199 12.02 4.80 5.33
CA GLN A 199 10.99 5.66 4.73
C GLN A 199 9.87 6.05 5.70
N GLY A 200 9.90 5.52 6.93
CA GLY A 200 8.87 5.75 7.94
C GLY A 200 7.68 4.81 7.81
N VAL A 201 6.61 5.16 8.53
CA VAL A 201 5.37 4.39 8.59
C VAL A 201 4.55 4.56 7.31
N TYR A 202 4.10 3.44 6.77
CA TYR A 202 3.19 3.33 5.63
C TYR A 202 1.95 2.52 6.01
N VAL A 203 0.98 2.51 5.11
CA VAL A 203 -0.19 1.62 5.20
C VAL A 203 -0.17 0.68 3.99
N MET A 204 0.05 -0.61 4.24
CA MET A 204 -0.18 -1.66 3.24
C MET A 204 -1.68 -1.86 3.10
N MET A 205 -2.19 -1.81 1.88
CA MET A 205 -3.62 -1.83 1.60
C MET A 205 -3.95 -2.82 0.49
N GLU A 206 -5.09 -3.44 0.61
CA GLU A 206 -5.72 -4.17 -0.49
C GLU A 206 -6.17 -3.24 -1.62
N THR A 207 -6.19 -3.75 -2.84
CA THR A 207 -6.82 -3.07 -3.98
C THR A 207 -8.30 -3.45 -4.10
N ILE A 208 -9.09 -2.58 -4.72
CA ILE A 208 -10.47 -2.91 -5.11
C ILE A 208 -10.39 -3.68 -6.42
N SER A 209 -10.49 -4.99 -6.34
CA SER A 209 -10.41 -5.90 -7.48
C SER A 209 -11.39 -7.06 -7.29
N ARG A 210 -11.69 -7.75 -8.36
CA ARG A 210 -12.53 -8.94 -8.28
C ARG A 210 -11.73 -10.13 -7.75
N GLY A 211 -12.24 -10.79 -6.74
CA GLY A 211 -11.62 -11.99 -6.18
C GLY A 211 -12.36 -12.48 -4.94
N LYS A 212 -12.14 -13.73 -4.57
CA LYS A 212 -12.76 -14.32 -3.37
C LYS A 212 -12.32 -13.59 -2.09
N GLY A 213 -11.10 -13.09 -2.09
CA GLY A 213 -10.54 -12.32 -0.98
C GLY A 213 -10.70 -10.80 -1.14
N ARG A 214 -11.35 -10.35 -2.20
CA ARG A 214 -11.63 -8.95 -2.54
C ARG A 214 -13.15 -8.79 -2.75
N VAL A 215 -13.55 -8.12 -3.82
CA VAL A 215 -14.97 -8.02 -4.21
C VAL A 215 -15.38 -9.35 -4.84
N ASP A 216 -16.14 -10.17 -4.10
CA ASP A 216 -16.57 -11.50 -4.55
C ASP A 216 -17.80 -11.41 -5.45
N ILE A 217 -17.57 -11.11 -6.72
CA ILE A 217 -18.57 -11.02 -7.77
C ILE A 217 -18.33 -12.05 -8.87
N ALA A 218 -19.41 -12.41 -9.56
CA ALA A 218 -19.36 -13.41 -10.63
C ALA A 218 -18.39 -13.01 -11.75
N ARG A 219 -17.68 -13.98 -12.29
CA ARG A 219 -16.92 -13.79 -13.52
C ARG A 219 -17.86 -13.53 -14.68
N PRO A 220 -17.46 -12.71 -15.66
CA PRO A 220 -18.21 -12.58 -16.91
C PRO A 220 -18.49 -13.94 -17.53
N ASN A 221 -19.76 -14.20 -17.84
CA ASN A 221 -20.19 -15.40 -18.53
C ASN A 221 -21.03 -15.00 -19.74
N LEU A 222 -20.38 -14.90 -20.89
CA LEU A 222 -21.00 -14.47 -22.14
C LEU A 222 -22.09 -15.43 -22.61
N THR A 223 -21.99 -16.72 -22.27
CA THR A 223 -23.00 -17.73 -22.65
C THR A 223 -24.30 -17.55 -21.85
N LYS A 224 -24.20 -17.13 -20.61
CA LYS A 224 -25.37 -16.95 -19.72
C LYS A 224 -25.83 -15.51 -19.59
N ASN A 225 -25.19 -14.57 -20.29
CA ASN A 225 -25.41 -13.11 -20.14
C ASN A 225 -25.40 -12.63 -18.67
N VAL A 226 -24.59 -13.29 -17.84
CA VAL A 226 -24.44 -12.95 -16.43
C VAL A 226 -23.03 -12.47 -16.19
N THR A 227 -22.88 -11.31 -15.56
CA THR A 227 -21.61 -10.77 -15.14
C THR A 227 -21.77 -9.96 -13.85
N GLY A 228 -20.75 -10.03 -12.99
CA GLY A 228 -20.56 -9.03 -11.96
C GLY A 228 -19.71 -7.90 -12.52
N TYR A 229 -19.87 -6.70 -12.00
CA TYR A 229 -19.07 -5.54 -12.38
C TYR A 229 -18.79 -4.65 -11.18
N ILE A 230 -17.66 -3.95 -11.27
CA ILE A 230 -17.28 -2.89 -10.33
C ILE A 230 -17.37 -1.58 -11.11
N VAL A 231 -18.08 -0.60 -10.56
CA VAL A 231 -18.17 0.74 -11.15
C VAL A 231 -17.21 1.64 -10.39
N GLU A 232 -16.31 2.27 -11.12
CA GLU A 232 -15.39 3.29 -10.59
C GLU A 232 -15.84 4.66 -11.09
N ILE A 233 -15.98 5.60 -10.16
CA ILE A 233 -16.21 7.01 -10.46
C ILE A 233 -14.91 7.74 -10.10
N ASP A 234 -14.10 8.02 -11.10
CA ASP A 234 -12.80 8.67 -10.94
C ASP A 234 -12.71 9.94 -11.78
N ASN A 235 -11.58 10.62 -11.67
CA ASN A 235 -11.30 11.83 -12.42
C ASN A 235 -11.26 11.54 -13.94
N ALA A 236 -12.24 12.07 -14.65
CA ALA A 236 -12.43 11.84 -16.08
C ALA A 236 -11.35 12.47 -16.99
N THR A 237 -10.37 13.16 -16.45
CA THR A 237 -9.34 13.87 -17.24
C THR A 237 -8.43 12.94 -18.07
N SER A 238 -8.40 11.65 -17.75
CA SER A 238 -7.63 10.64 -18.47
C SER A 238 -8.46 9.83 -19.48
N LEU A 239 -9.79 10.00 -19.49
CA LEU A 239 -10.66 9.28 -20.40
C LEU A 239 -10.82 10.03 -21.72
N PRO A 240 -10.80 9.34 -22.87
CA PRO A 240 -11.15 9.97 -24.13
C PRO A 240 -12.61 10.44 -24.11
N VAL A 241 -12.89 11.57 -24.74
CA VAL A 241 -14.24 12.17 -24.79
C VAL A 241 -15.30 11.18 -25.31
N SER A 242 -14.91 10.25 -26.17
CA SER A 242 -15.76 9.16 -26.66
C SER A 242 -16.25 8.23 -25.55
N ALA A 243 -15.43 7.96 -24.53
CA ALA A 243 -15.83 7.12 -23.39
C ALA A 243 -16.86 7.83 -22.50
N LEU A 244 -16.68 9.15 -22.28
CA LEU A 244 -17.65 9.97 -21.55
C LEU A 244 -19.00 10.07 -22.29
N ASN A 245 -18.97 10.22 -23.60
CA ASN A 245 -20.19 10.26 -24.42
C ASN A 245 -20.92 8.92 -24.43
N ASN A 246 -20.20 7.80 -24.36
CA ASN A 246 -20.81 6.50 -24.24
C ASN A 246 -21.45 6.29 -22.86
N PHE A 247 -20.80 6.74 -21.79
CA PHE A 247 -21.36 6.65 -20.44
C PHE A 247 -22.70 7.43 -20.33
N THR A 248 -22.75 8.68 -20.80
CA THR A 248 -23.97 9.49 -20.80
C THR A 248 -25.07 8.93 -21.69
N LYS A 249 -24.74 8.15 -22.71
CA LYS A 249 -25.70 7.52 -23.60
C LYS A 249 -26.41 6.31 -22.97
N TYR A 250 -25.75 5.61 -22.05
CA TYR A 250 -26.26 4.38 -21.44
C TYR A 250 -26.74 4.55 -19.99
N VAL A 251 -26.43 5.66 -19.35
CA VAL A 251 -26.87 6.03 -17.98
C VAL A 251 -27.78 7.26 -18.07
N SER A 252 -28.78 7.22 -18.94
CA SER A 252 -29.88 8.20 -18.82
C SER A 252 -30.81 7.76 -17.69
N VAL A 253 -30.84 8.54 -16.63
CA VAL A 253 -31.83 8.49 -15.56
C VAL A 253 -33.17 9.00 -16.10
#